data_3fa056b06a3a3bb987fcbf7ac1856ec7
#
_entry.id   3fa056b06a3a3bb987fcbf7ac1856ec7
#
_cell.length_a   1.000
_cell.length_b   1.000
_cell.length_c   1.000
_cell.angle_alpha   90.00
_cell.angle_beta   90.00
_cell.angle_gamma   90.00
#
_symmetry.space_group_name_H-M   'P 1'
#
loop_
_entity.id
_entity.type
_entity.pdbx_description
1 polymer ?
#
loop_
_entity_poly.entity_id
_entity_poly.type
_entity_poly.pdbx_seq_one_letter_code
_entity_poly.pdbx_strand_id
1 'polypeptide(L)'
;MPSESSPGTERRQRRVLSVLAEPVRAESRALLQRNWDALPKHLRTKEQMLGVQGNGCGATIGAMPRCDFACRGCYLGEAANRIPAEPVEAIMAQMRALRPTLGPDGNLQLTDGEVTLRPPEEVIALLQYAHSLELVPMLMTHGDSFRRRPGLLERYLTEGELVEVSIHVDTTQRGRVGLANRIATTEAQLNPLRDEFVALLETAQATTGRRLRAATTMTVTRDNLDGVHDVMKWLVGGQRVFRMISFQPIAQVGRTEEGFGGGVTGEALWWRIASTLSGGNKRDAEALLQSQVWFGHPSCNRILHGIVAYRDGEAPKFHALRPSSESPHAATVDEFFRRFGGVSFKTDTKATAIARAFGLMMRAPGFVLGKLPAYFWHWLDRLKPGAPMQALRDLVSGRLKVQPLVIVSHHFMSSDELTTDEGKQRLAQCVFHVPVNGELVSMCEVNALGVRDRYYADLARAGGFKADDTSEVAFV
;
A
#
# COMPACT_ATOMS: atom_id res chain seq x y z
N MET A 1 43.11 -26.01 12.03
CA MET A 1 42.31 -26.21 10.81
C MET A 1 41.31 -25.09 10.71
N PRO A 2 41.29 -24.28 9.65
CA PRO A 2 40.22 -23.25 9.50
C PRO A 2 38.93 -23.99 9.22
N SER A 3 37.87 -23.67 9.99
CA SER A 3 36.52 -24.19 9.79
C SER A 3 35.98 -23.72 8.43
N GLU A 4 35.75 -24.64 7.52
CA GLU A 4 35.06 -24.37 6.26
C GLU A 4 33.66 -23.83 6.60
N SER A 5 33.41 -22.54 6.28
CA SER A 5 32.10 -21.94 6.40
C SER A 5 31.14 -22.61 5.40
N SER A 6 29.93 -22.97 5.87
CA SER A 6 28.93 -23.57 5.00
C SER A 6 28.57 -22.63 3.84
N PRO A 7 28.24 -23.13 2.62
CA PRO A 7 27.90 -22.29 1.46
C PRO A 7 26.79 -21.23 1.74
N GLY A 8 25.88 -21.53 2.64
CA GLY A 8 24.84 -20.59 3.09
C GLY A 8 25.37 -19.42 3.92
N THR A 9 26.41 -19.64 4.71
CA THR A 9 27.05 -18.60 5.53
C THR A 9 27.82 -17.62 4.66
N GLU A 10 28.56 -18.12 3.67
CA GLU A 10 29.28 -17.25 2.72
C GLU A 10 28.35 -16.40 1.86
N ARG A 11 27.24 -16.97 1.36
CA ARG A 11 26.23 -16.23 0.59
C ARG A 11 25.60 -15.14 1.44
N ARG A 12 25.32 -15.41 2.72
CA ARG A 12 24.79 -14.44 3.68
C ARG A 12 25.78 -13.32 3.96
N GLN A 13 27.05 -13.64 4.17
CA GLN A 13 28.11 -12.65 4.41
C GLN A 13 28.34 -11.76 3.19
N ARG A 14 28.42 -12.32 1.98
CA ARG A 14 28.52 -11.56 0.73
C ARG A 14 27.35 -10.58 0.56
N ARG A 15 26.13 -11.00 0.88
CA ARG A 15 24.95 -10.11 0.83
C ARG A 15 25.03 -8.98 1.85
N VAL A 16 25.51 -9.22 3.06
CA VAL A 16 25.70 -8.18 4.10
C VAL A 16 26.72 -7.15 3.65
N LEU A 17 27.88 -7.59 3.13
CA LEU A 17 28.93 -6.71 2.63
C LEU A 17 28.49 -5.89 1.41
N SER A 18 27.75 -6.47 0.48
CA SER A 18 27.25 -5.75 -0.69
C SER A 18 26.28 -4.65 -0.28
N VAL A 19 25.36 -4.92 0.66
CA VAL A 19 24.41 -3.93 1.16
C VAL A 19 25.09 -2.81 1.95
N LEU A 20 26.16 -3.11 2.69
CA LEU A 20 26.97 -2.13 3.39
C LEU A 20 27.71 -1.21 2.39
N ALA A 21 28.30 -1.81 1.36
CA ALA A 21 29.01 -1.10 0.31
C ALA A 21 28.10 -0.28 -0.60
N GLU A 22 26.90 -0.77 -0.89
CA GLU A 22 25.90 -0.09 -1.73
C GLU A 22 24.50 -0.15 -1.07
N PRO A 23 24.24 0.68 -0.03
CA PRO A 23 22.98 0.66 0.69
C PRO A 23 21.78 1.15 -0.13
N VAL A 24 22.02 1.92 -1.20
CA VAL A 24 21.05 2.28 -2.24
C VAL A 24 21.60 1.81 -3.57
N ARG A 25 20.87 0.98 -4.28
CA ARG A 25 21.28 0.44 -5.58
C ARG A 25 21.42 1.56 -6.62
N ALA A 26 22.43 1.47 -7.47
CA ALA A 26 22.66 2.43 -8.57
C ALA A 26 21.43 2.53 -9.50
N GLU A 27 20.80 1.39 -9.82
CA GLU A 27 19.57 1.34 -10.61
C GLU A 27 18.43 2.14 -9.97
N SER A 28 18.22 1.99 -8.65
CA SER A 28 17.20 2.76 -7.93
C SER A 28 17.45 4.27 -8.00
N ARG A 29 18.70 4.70 -7.86
CA ARG A 29 19.08 6.13 -7.98
C ARG A 29 18.86 6.67 -9.39
N ALA A 30 19.25 5.90 -10.40
CA ALA A 30 19.06 6.31 -11.79
C ALA A 30 17.56 6.45 -12.13
N LEU A 31 16.72 5.56 -11.61
CA LEU A 31 15.28 5.63 -11.80
C LEU A 31 14.67 6.82 -11.06
N LEU A 32 15.08 7.09 -9.81
CA LEU A 32 14.66 8.29 -9.09
C LEU A 32 15.00 9.56 -9.87
N GLN A 33 16.23 9.68 -10.38
CA GLN A 33 16.65 10.83 -11.14
C GLN A 33 15.83 11.01 -12.41
N ARG A 34 15.58 9.94 -13.18
CA ARG A 34 14.71 9.99 -14.37
C ARG A 34 13.31 10.48 -14.04
N ASN A 35 12.71 9.95 -12.98
CA ASN A 35 11.36 10.34 -12.57
C ASN A 35 11.32 11.80 -12.11
N TRP A 36 12.33 12.26 -11.39
CA TRP A 36 12.42 13.67 -10.99
C TRP A 36 12.58 14.61 -12.19
N ASP A 37 13.42 14.24 -13.16
CA ASP A 37 13.67 15.04 -14.36
C ASP A 37 12.47 15.08 -15.31
N ALA A 38 11.63 14.04 -15.30
CA ALA A 38 10.39 13.97 -16.05
C ALA A 38 9.26 14.84 -15.45
N LEU A 39 9.33 15.17 -14.15
CA LEU A 39 8.29 15.99 -13.53
C LEU A 39 8.30 17.43 -14.06
N PRO A 40 7.13 18.02 -14.33
CA PRO A 40 6.99 19.45 -14.56
C PRO A 40 7.52 20.27 -13.38
N LYS A 41 8.11 21.44 -13.68
CA LYS A 41 8.73 22.28 -12.64
C LYS A 41 7.79 22.65 -11.51
N HIS A 42 6.52 22.92 -11.79
CA HIS A 42 5.52 23.30 -10.80
C HIS A 42 5.15 22.17 -9.82
N LEU A 43 5.39 20.90 -10.19
CA LEU A 43 5.16 19.73 -9.33
C LEU A 43 6.40 19.34 -8.50
N ARG A 44 7.57 19.95 -8.74
CA ARG A 44 8.80 19.70 -7.98
C ARG A 44 8.81 20.45 -6.65
N THR A 45 7.79 20.22 -5.83
CA THR A 45 7.65 20.82 -4.50
C THR A 45 8.41 20.01 -3.45
N LYS A 46 8.48 20.52 -2.22
CA LYS A 46 9.10 19.81 -1.08
C LYS A 46 8.28 18.61 -0.60
N GLU A 47 6.99 18.57 -0.94
CA GLU A 47 6.09 17.45 -0.63
C GLU A 47 6.11 16.35 -1.69
N GLN A 48 6.73 16.59 -2.85
CA GLN A 48 6.85 15.61 -3.92
C GLN A 48 7.81 14.49 -3.56
N MET A 49 7.31 13.25 -3.58
CA MET A 49 8.10 12.06 -3.26
C MET A 49 8.53 11.27 -4.49
N LEU A 50 7.88 11.49 -5.66
CA LEU A 50 8.31 10.87 -6.92
C LEU A 50 9.68 11.39 -7.31
N GLY A 51 10.60 10.46 -7.55
CA GLY A 51 11.99 10.80 -7.84
C GLY A 51 12.81 11.28 -6.64
N VAL A 52 12.20 11.34 -5.44
CA VAL A 52 12.87 11.69 -4.19
C VAL A 52 12.94 10.49 -3.26
N GLN A 53 11.80 9.98 -2.81
CA GLN A 53 11.74 8.81 -1.91
C GLN A 53 11.60 7.51 -2.70
N GLY A 54 10.81 7.51 -3.75
CA GLY A 54 10.48 6.31 -4.52
C GLY A 54 10.04 6.62 -5.94
N ASN A 55 9.73 5.55 -6.67
CA ASN A 55 9.45 5.56 -8.11
C ASN A 55 7.95 5.58 -8.43
N GLY A 56 7.09 5.60 -7.42
CA GLY A 56 5.64 5.62 -7.56
C GLY A 56 4.94 4.92 -6.41
N CYS A 57 3.61 4.87 -6.48
CA CYS A 57 2.77 4.21 -5.49
C CYS A 57 2.74 2.68 -5.64
N GLY A 58 3.07 2.14 -6.81
CA GLY A 58 2.98 0.75 -7.19
C GLY A 58 2.42 0.58 -8.60
N ALA A 59 2.22 -0.66 -9.00
CA ALA A 59 1.53 -1.02 -10.24
C ALA A 59 0.67 -2.25 -10.00
N THR A 60 -0.36 -2.41 -10.81
CA THR A 60 -1.38 -3.43 -10.66
C THR A 60 -1.38 -4.37 -11.85
N ILE A 61 -1.46 -5.65 -11.59
CA ILE A 61 -1.69 -6.69 -12.60
C ILE A 61 -3.04 -7.36 -12.34
N GLY A 62 -3.84 -7.47 -13.37
CA GLY A 62 -5.10 -8.19 -13.36
C GLY A 62 -4.88 -9.70 -13.34
N ALA A 63 -4.51 -10.25 -12.19
CA ALA A 63 -4.16 -11.66 -12.08
C ALA A 63 -5.39 -12.59 -12.12
N MET A 64 -6.59 -12.10 -11.78
CA MET A 64 -7.82 -12.89 -11.73
C MET A 64 -9.03 -12.00 -11.99
N PRO A 65 -9.67 -12.06 -13.15
CA PRO A 65 -10.84 -11.22 -13.47
C PRO A 65 -12.05 -11.50 -12.58
N ARG A 66 -12.24 -12.76 -12.20
CA ARG A 66 -13.40 -13.22 -11.44
C ARG A 66 -13.31 -12.86 -9.97
N CYS A 67 -14.48 -12.61 -9.37
CA CYS A 67 -14.64 -12.42 -7.95
C CYS A 67 -15.91 -13.11 -7.48
N ASP A 68 -15.87 -13.74 -6.31
CA ASP A 68 -17.05 -14.31 -5.63
C ASP A 68 -17.83 -13.25 -4.82
N PHE A 69 -17.41 -11.97 -4.91
CA PHE A 69 -18.13 -10.83 -4.37
C PHE A 69 -18.80 -10.01 -5.48
N ALA A 70 -19.91 -9.35 -5.12
CA ALA A 70 -20.65 -8.42 -5.95
C ALA A 70 -20.64 -7.01 -5.32
N CYS A 71 -19.45 -6.46 -5.06
CA CYS A 71 -19.29 -5.17 -4.43
C CYS A 71 -19.93 -4.05 -5.26
N ARG A 72 -20.67 -3.15 -4.58
CA ARG A 72 -21.36 -2.02 -5.24
C ARG A 72 -20.41 -0.98 -5.80
N GLY A 73 -19.23 -0.83 -5.22
CA GLY A 73 -18.20 0.15 -5.63
C GLY A 73 -17.07 -0.45 -6.44
N CYS A 74 -17.30 -1.54 -7.18
CA CYS A 74 -16.25 -2.23 -7.91
C CYS A 74 -16.01 -1.59 -9.28
N TYR A 75 -14.75 -1.34 -9.61
CA TYR A 75 -14.35 -0.85 -10.92
C TYR A 75 -14.47 -1.90 -12.04
N LEU A 76 -14.64 -3.18 -11.68
CA LEU A 76 -14.91 -4.23 -12.64
C LEU A 76 -16.38 -4.21 -13.07
N GLY A 77 -16.62 -4.35 -14.37
CA GLY A 77 -17.95 -4.58 -14.92
C GLY A 77 -18.48 -5.99 -14.56
N GLU A 78 -19.77 -6.24 -14.76
CA GLU A 78 -20.38 -7.55 -14.53
C GLU A 78 -19.80 -8.65 -15.41
N ALA A 79 -19.36 -8.30 -16.62
CA ALA A 79 -18.75 -9.22 -17.56
C ALA A 79 -17.46 -9.87 -17.04
N ALA A 80 -16.75 -9.24 -16.09
CA ALA A 80 -15.49 -9.73 -15.55
C ALA A 80 -15.62 -11.16 -14.97
N ASN A 81 -16.75 -11.50 -14.36
CA ASN A 81 -16.97 -12.82 -13.79
C ASN A 81 -17.11 -13.96 -14.83
N ARG A 82 -17.31 -13.61 -16.11
CA ARG A 82 -17.42 -14.57 -17.23
C ARG A 82 -16.07 -14.79 -17.94
N ILE A 83 -15.01 -14.11 -17.53
CA ILE A 83 -13.71 -14.16 -18.18
C ILE A 83 -12.82 -15.16 -17.49
N PRO A 84 -12.15 -16.07 -18.23
CA PRO A 84 -11.19 -17.00 -17.64
C PRO A 84 -9.98 -16.26 -17.06
N ALA A 85 -9.35 -16.84 -16.07
CA ALA A 85 -8.05 -16.36 -15.60
C ALA A 85 -7.01 -16.49 -16.72
N GLU A 86 -6.18 -15.47 -16.91
CA GLU A 86 -5.04 -15.58 -17.83
C GLU A 86 -4.07 -16.69 -17.40
N PRO A 87 -3.38 -17.31 -18.37
CA PRO A 87 -2.27 -18.21 -18.06
C PRO A 87 -1.22 -17.54 -17.19
N VAL A 88 -0.57 -18.32 -16.33
CA VAL A 88 0.47 -17.83 -15.41
C VAL A 88 1.60 -17.13 -16.18
N GLU A 89 1.96 -17.65 -17.36
CA GLU A 89 3.01 -17.11 -18.22
C GLU A 89 2.68 -15.72 -18.76
N ALA A 90 1.39 -15.44 -19.04
CA ALA A 90 0.93 -14.13 -19.48
C ALA A 90 1.06 -13.12 -18.34
N ILE A 91 0.67 -13.49 -17.12
CA ILE A 91 0.85 -12.65 -15.94
C ILE A 91 2.34 -12.40 -15.64
N MET A 92 3.18 -13.43 -15.79
CA MET A 92 4.64 -13.28 -15.65
C MET A 92 5.24 -12.34 -16.71
N ALA A 93 4.70 -12.34 -17.94
CA ALA A 93 5.12 -11.38 -18.96
C ALA A 93 4.75 -9.93 -18.59
N GLN A 94 3.58 -9.71 -18.01
CA GLN A 94 3.18 -8.40 -17.48
C GLN A 94 4.10 -7.93 -16.36
N MET A 95 4.52 -8.84 -15.46
CA MET A 95 5.49 -8.51 -14.39
C MET A 95 6.83 -8.04 -14.97
N ARG A 96 7.32 -8.71 -16.05
CA ARG A 96 8.54 -8.28 -16.74
C ARG A 96 8.40 -6.88 -17.34
N ALA A 97 7.26 -6.57 -17.94
CA ALA A 97 7.00 -5.25 -18.51
C ALA A 97 7.00 -4.13 -17.46
N LEU A 98 6.55 -4.40 -16.25
CA LEU A 98 6.53 -3.44 -15.15
C LEU A 98 7.88 -3.22 -14.45
N ARG A 99 8.77 -4.22 -14.48
CA ARG A 99 10.04 -4.19 -13.72
C ARG A 99 10.91 -2.93 -13.99
N PRO A 100 11.07 -2.47 -15.26
CA PRO A 100 11.86 -1.27 -15.56
C PRO A 100 11.29 0.03 -14.96
N THR A 101 9.96 0.09 -14.81
CA THR A 101 9.26 1.25 -14.25
C THR A 101 9.27 1.25 -12.73
N LEU A 102 9.05 0.09 -12.13
CA LEU A 102 9.00 -0.05 -10.67
C LEU A 102 10.39 -0.02 -10.03
N GLY A 103 11.39 -0.52 -10.74
CA GLY A 103 12.74 -0.71 -10.21
C GLY A 103 12.84 -1.85 -9.18
N PRO A 104 14.04 -2.08 -8.64
CA PRO A 104 14.24 -3.08 -7.59
C PRO A 104 13.48 -2.70 -6.32
N ASP A 105 12.93 -3.71 -5.64
CA ASP A 105 12.05 -3.61 -4.47
C ASP A 105 10.74 -2.83 -4.75
N GLY A 106 10.39 -2.61 -6.03
CA GLY A 106 9.14 -1.98 -6.44
C GLY A 106 7.92 -2.80 -6.01
N ASN A 107 6.86 -2.12 -5.57
CA ASN A 107 5.61 -2.77 -5.18
C ASN A 107 4.80 -3.18 -6.41
N LEU A 108 4.42 -4.44 -6.47
CA LEU A 108 3.58 -5.03 -7.50
C LEU A 108 2.31 -5.60 -6.88
N GLN A 109 1.15 -5.08 -7.26
CA GLN A 109 -0.14 -5.52 -6.74
C GLN A 109 -0.75 -6.58 -7.66
N LEU A 110 -0.97 -7.78 -7.14
CA LEU A 110 -1.74 -8.85 -7.78
C LEU A 110 -3.21 -8.67 -7.38
N THR A 111 -4.04 -8.34 -8.33
CA THR A 111 -5.43 -7.91 -8.09
C THR A 111 -6.36 -8.23 -9.27
N ASP A 112 -7.29 -7.41 -9.52
CA ASP A 112 -8.52 -7.33 -10.28
C ASP A 112 -9.69 -7.92 -9.49
N GLY A 113 -10.19 -9.11 -9.79
CA GLY A 113 -11.27 -9.72 -9.03
C GLY A 113 -10.81 -10.21 -7.66
N GLU A 114 -10.68 -11.52 -7.52
CA GLU A 114 -10.15 -12.11 -6.28
C GLU A 114 -9.04 -13.10 -6.62
N VAL A 115 -7.81 -12.67 -6.44
CA VAL A 115 -6.62 -13.45 -6.82
C VAL A 115 -6.54 -14.82 -6.10
N THR A 116 -7.09 -14.92 -4.90
CA THR A 116 -7.08 -16.17 -4.13
C THR A 116 -8.09 -17.22 -4.63
N LEU A 117 -8.88 -16.91 -5.68
CA LEU A 117 -9.69 -17.91 -6.39
C LEU A 117 -8.83 -18.74 -7.37
N ARG A 118 -7.64 -18.28 -7.74
CA ARG A 118 -6.70 -19.11 -8.49
C ARG A 118 -6.26 -20.33 -7.67
N PRO A 119 -5.84 -21.44 -8.34
CA PRO A 119 -5.15 -22.53 -7.68
C PRO A 119 -3.98 -21.98 -6.83
N PRO A 120 -3.81 -22.42 -5.57
CA PRO A 120 -2.74 -21.93 -4.70
C PRO A 120 -1.34 -22.03 -5.31
N GLU A 121 -1.08 -23.07 -6.07
CA GLU A 121 0.19 -23.33 -6.76
C GLU A 121 0.51 -22.24 -7.79
N GLU A 122 -0.48 -21.76 -8.50
CA GLU A 122 -0.32 -20.67 -9.47
C GLU A 122 -0.02 -19.34 -8.76
N VAL A 123 -0.70 -19.05 -7.66
CA VAL A 123 -0.42 -17.85 -6.86
C VAL A 123 1.01 -17.91 -6.30
N ILE A 124 1.42 -19.07 -5.77
CA ILE A 124 2.80 -19.29 -5.27
C ILE A 124 3.82 -19.08 -6.38
N ALA A 125 3.58 -19.63 -7.58
CA ALA A 125 4.47 -19.44 -8.73
C ALA A 125 4.59 -17.96 -9.13
N LEU A 126 3.48 -17.20 -9.12
CA LEU A 126 3.48 -15.77 -9.40
C LEU A 126 4.26 -14.98 -8.35
N LEU A 127 4.09 -15.29 -7.05
CA LEU A 127 4.82 -14.66 -5.97
C LEU A 127 6.33 -14.90 -6.10
N GLN A 128 6.74 -16.15 -6.31
CA GLN A 128 8.13 -16.53 -6.51
C GLN A 128 8.75 -15.85 -7.74
N TYR A 129 7.99 -15.78 -8.84
CA TYR A 129 8.44 -15.11 -10.04
C TYR A 129 8.64 -13.60 -9.85
N ALA A 130 7.71 -12.91 -9.16
CA ALA A 130 7.90 -11.52 -8.80
C ALA A 130 9.18 -11.29 -7.99
N HIS A 131 9.48 -12.16 -7.03
CA HIS A 131 10.73 -12.11 -6.27
C HIS A 131 11.97 -12.36 -7.14
N SER A 132 11.89 -13.24 -8.14
CA SER A 132 12.99 -13.46 -9.08
C SER A 132 13.31 -12.22 -9.93
N LEU A 133 12.31 -11.36 -10.14
CA LEU A 133 12.45 -10.05 -10.77
C LEU A 133 12.84 -8.93 -9.78
N GLU A 134 13.16 -9.28 -8.53
CA GLU A 134 13.42 -8.31 -7.45
C GLU A 134 12.24 -7.35 -7.20
N LEU A 135 11.02 -7.76 -7.51
CA LEU A 135 9.80 -7.04 -7.15
C LEU A 135 9.26 -7.50 -5.80
N VAL A 136 8.46 -6.68 -5.16
CA VAL A 136 7.76 -7.01 -3.91
C VAL A 136 6.28 -7.17 -4.21
N PRO A 137 5.80 -8.42 -4.35
CA PRO A 137 4.40 -8.68 -4.61
C PRO A 137 3.54 -8.40 -3.38
N MET A 138 2.38 -7.77 -3.61
CA MET A 138 1.31 -7.56 -2.64
C MET A 138 0.05 -8.26 -3.16
N LEU A 139 -0.55 -9.14 -2.36
CA LEU A 139 -1.86 -9.67 -2.67
C LEU A 139 -2.94 -8.66 -2.26
N MET A 140 -3.80 -8.30 -3.22
CA MET A 140 -5.00 -7.50 -2.98
C MET A 140 -6.19 -8.45 -2.93
N THR A 141 -6.86 -8.54 -1.78
CA THR A 141 -7.89 -9.56 -1.54
C THR A 141 -8.99 -9.04 -0.61
N HIS A 142 -10.19 -9.59 -0.70
CA HIS A 142 -11.19 -9.41 0.33
C HIS A 142 -10.96 -10.31 1.56
N GLY A 143 -10.03 -11.26 1.48
CA GLY A 143 -9.58 -12.10 2.60
C GLY A 143 -10.45 -13.31 2.95
N ASP A 144 -11.65 -13.47 2.39
CA ASP A 144 -12.54 -14.57 2.77
C ASP A 144 -11.96 -15.96 2.46
N SER A 145 -11.11 -16.06 1.44
CA SER A 145 -10.42 -17.31 1.15
C SER A 145 -9.52 -17.77 2.30
N PHE A 146 -8.91 -16.85 3.03
CA PHE A 146 -8.11 -17.18 4.21
C PHE A 146 -8.97 -17.66 5.38
N ARG A 147 -10.18 -17.12 5.52
CA ARG A 147 -11.16 -17.57 6.53
C ARG A 147 -11.72 -18.95 6.23
N ARG A 148 -11.98 -19.24 4.93
CA ARG A 148 -12.61 -20.48 4.47
C ARG A 148 -11.64 -21.63 4.23
N ARG A 149 -10.35 -21.34 4.00
CA ARG A 149 -9.31 -22.32 3.69
C ARG A 149 -8.16 -22.22 4.68
N PRO A 150 -8.25 -22.88 5.86
CA PRO A 150 -7.17 -22.91 6.84
C PRO A 150 -5.85 -23.36 6.22
N GLY A 151 -4.76 -22.72 6.58
CA GLY A 151 -3.41 -23.02 6.06
C GLY A 151 -3.07 -22.35 4.73
N LEU A 152 -4.01 -21.72 4.02
CA LEU A 152 -3.75 -21.09 2.73
C LEU A 152 -2.77 -19.91 2.86
N LEU A 153 -2.97 -19.06 3.85
CA LEU A 153 -2.09 -17.91 4.08
C LEU A 153 -0.70 -18.37 4.50
N GLU A 154 -0.59 -19.38 5.34
CA GLU A 154 0.67 -19.98 5.78
C GLU A 154 1.46 -20.55 4.58
N ARG A 155 0.78 -21.18 3.63
CA ARG A 155 1.42 -21.64 2.37
C ARG A 155 1.95 -20.45 1.57
N TYR A 156 1.18 -19.37 1.42
CA TYR A 156 1.68 -18.19 0.71
C TYR A 156 2.86 -17.53 1.41
N LEU A 157 2.91 -17.54 2.75
CA LEU A 157 4.03 -17.03 3.53
C LEU A 157 5.29 -17.91 3.41
N THR A 158 5.14 -19.22 3.38
CA THR A 158 6.28 -20.15 3.41
C THR A 158 6.76 -20.54 2.02
N GLU A 159 5.86 -20.95 1.13
CA GLU A 159 6.16 -21.42 -0.21
C GLU A 159 6.29 -20.23 -1.20
N GLY A 160 5.36 -19.26 -1.11
CA GLY A 160 5.35 -18.07 -1.99
C GLY A 160 6.23 -16.92 -1.51
N GLU A 161 6.78 -17.00 -0.30
CA GLU A 161 7.53 -15.90 0.35
C GLU A 161 6.74 -14.57 0.38
N LEU A 162 5.42 -14.63 0.53
CA LEU A 162 4.55 -13.46 0.58
C LEU A 162 4.99 -12.51 1.70
N VAL A 163 5.19 -11.24 1.37
CA VAL A 163 5.65 -10.20 2.31
C VAL A 163 4.65 -9.07 2.51
N GLU A 164 3.70 -8.89 1.58
CA GLU A 164 2.70 -7.82 1.64
C GLU A 164 1.31 -8.36 1.26
N VAL A 165 0.29 -7.96 2.04
CA VAL A 165 -1.12 -8.25 1.76
C VAL A 165 -1.95 -7.00 2.03
N SER A 166 -2.96 -6.75 1.22
CA SER A 166 -3.99 -5.75 1.52
C SER A 166 -5.35 -6.42 1.59
N ILE A 167 -6.02 -6.28 2.73
CA ILE A 167 -7.36 -6.85 2.94
C ILE A 167 -8.39 -5.73 2.85
N HIS A 168 -9.33 -5.88 1.93
CA HIS A 168 -10.40 -4.92 1.72
C HIS A 168 -11.59 -5.25 2.62
N VAL A 169 -11.98 -4.30 3.49
CA VAL A 169 -13.15 -4.43 4.36
C VAL A 169 -13.86 -3.09 4.47
N ASP A 170 -15.04 -2.97 3.86
CA ASP A 170 -15.92 -1.81 3.99
C ASP A 170 -17.39 -2.16 3.70
N THR A 171 -18.26 -1.19 3.91
CA THR A 171 -19.71 -1.35 3.75
C THR A 171 -20.18 -1.42 2.29
N THR A 172 -19.30 -1.21 1.30
CA THR A 172 -19.66 -1.37 -0.12
C THR A 172 -19.62 -2.81 -0.59
N GLN A 173 -18.91 -3.68 0.14
CA GLN A 173 -18.73 -5.08 -0.22
C GLN A 173 -20.04 -5.88 -0.07
N ARG A 174 -20.26 -6.83 -0.99
CA ARG A 174 -21.38 -7.76 -0.98
C ARG A 174 -20.89 -9.15 -1.38
N GLY A 175 -21.38 -10.18 -0.71
CA GLY A 175 -21.05 -11.58 -1.02
C GLY A 175 -20.22 -12.28 0.05
N ARG A 176 -19.80 -11.58 1.13
CA ARG A 176 -19.06 -12.21 2.23
C ARG A 176 -19.92 -13.27 2.93
N VAL A 177 -19.38 -14.47 3.06
CA VAL A 177 -20.07 -15.58 3.72
C VAL A 177 -20.08 -15.35 5.25
N GLY A 178 -21.26 -15.58 5.85
CA GLY A 178 -21.44 -15.34 7.28
C GLY A 178 -21.87 -13.93 7.57
N LEU A 179 -21.55 -13.20 8.40
CA LEU A 179 -22.18 -12.17 9.15
C LEU A 179 -22.21 -10.76 8.59
N ALA A 180 -21.09 -10.17 8.35
CA ALA A 180 -21.03 -8.72 8.57
C ALA A 180 -21.56 -7.91 7.41
N ASN A 181 -21.15 -8.19 6.18
CA ASN A 181 -21.42 -7.28 5.06
C ASN A 181 -22.85 -7.30 4.52
N ARG A 182 -23.62 -8.34 4.79
CA ARG A 182 -25.04 -8.38 4.35
C ARG A 182 -25.93 -7.47 5.17
N ILE A 183 -25.57 -7.24 6.43
CA ILE A 183 -26.37 -6.50 7.42
C ILE A 183 -25.66 -5.24 7.93
N ALA A 184 -24.35 -5.12 7.74
CA ALA A 184 -23.61 -3.93 8.18
C ALA A 184 -24.01 -2.71 7.35
N THR A 185 -24.46 -1.67 8.02
CA THR A 185 -24.81 -0.38 7.45
C THR A 185 -23.81 0.70 7.83
N THR A 186 -22.94 0.42 8.82
CA THR A 186 -21.88 1.33 9.27
C THR A 186 -20.54 0.62 9.30
N GLU A 187 -19.45 1.38 9.14
CA GLU A 187 -18.11 0.85 9.22
C GLU A 187 -17.75 0.29 10.60
N ALA A 188 -18.32 0.86 11.67
CA ALA A 188 -18.12 0.37 13.03
C ALA A 188 -18.61 -1.08 13.21
N GLN A 189 -19.70 -1.46 12.55
CA GLN A 189 -20.25 -2.83 12.60
C GLN A 189 -19.32 -3.87 11.94
N LEU A 190 -18.34 -3.43 11.13
CA LEU A 190 -17.33 -4.28 10.51
C LEU A 190 -16.05 -4.44 11.34
N ASN A 191 -15.91 -3.72 12.47
CA ASN A 191 -14.72 -3.84 13.31
C ASN A 191 -14.49 -5.26 13.84
N PRO A 192 -15.51 -6.03 14.27
CA PRO A 192 -15.29 -7.44 14.66
C PRO A 192 -14.70 -8.30 13.55
N LEU A 193 -15.09 -8.06 12.29
CA LEU A 193 -14.51 -8.75 11.14
C LEU A 193 -13.05 -8.32 10.91
N ARG A 194 -12.76 -7.03 11.10
CA ARG A 194 -11.37 -6.53 11.02
C ARG A 194 -10.49 -7.15 12.10
N ASP A 195 -11.03 -7.33 13.30
CA ASP A 195 -10.34 -8.01 14.43
C ASP A 195 -10.12 -9.51 14.13
N GLU A 196 -11.06 -10.16 13.46
CA GLU A 196 -10.88 -11.54 12.99
C GLU A 196 -9.70 -11.65 12.03
N PHE A 197 -9.55 -10.70 11.08
CA PHE A 197 -8.39 -10.65 10.20
C PHE A 197 -7.08 -10.33 10.96
N VAL A 198 -7.12 -9.47 11.98
CA VAL A 198 -5.95 -9.25 12.84
C VAL A 198 -5.48 -10.56 13.45
N ALA A 199 -6.40 -11.31 14.09
CA ALA A 199 -6.08 -12.59 14.73
C ALA A 199 -5.55 -13.63 13.73
N LEU A 200 -6.15 -13.70 12.53
CA LEU A 200 -5.73 -14.61 11.46
C LEU A 200 -4.30 -14.30 10.99
N LEU A 201 -4.01 -13.03 10.74
CA LEU A 201 -2.68 -12.59 10.29
C LEU A 201 -1.61 -12.76 11.39
N GLU A 202 -1.94 -12.52 12.66
CA GLU A 202 -1.03 -12.77 13.79
C GLU A 202 -0.72 -14.25 13.94
N THR A 203 -1.74 -15.10 13.87
CA THR A 203 -1.61 -16.56 13.94
C THR A 203 -0.72 -17.08 12.83
N ALA A 204 -0.95 -16.70 11.59
CA ALA A 204 -0.15 -17.14 10.44
C ALA A 204 1.32 -16.70 10.58
N GLN A 205 1.59 -15.48 11.05
CA GLN A 205 2.95 -14.99 11.30
C GLN A 205 3.63 -15.77 12.45
N ALA A 206 2.90 -16.05 13.53
CA ALA A 206 3.42 -16.81 14.66
C ALA A 206 3.74 -18.26 14.28
N THR A 207 2.83 -18.91 13.55
CA THR A 207 2.98 -20.31 13.11
C THR A 207 4.13 -20.49 12.13
N THR A 208 4.31 -19.56 11.19
CA THR A 208 5.33 -19.66 10.14
C THR A 208 6.67 -19.03 10.51
N GLY A 209 6.73 -18.18 11.52
CA GLY A 209 7.88 -17.34 11.84
C GLY A 209 8.19 -16.29 10.75
N ARG A 210 7.33 -16.15 9.74
CA ARG A 210 7.48 -15.19 8.65
C ARG A 210 6.84 -13.85 9.02
N ARG A 211 7.42 -12.76 8.52
CA ARG A 211 6.87 -11.42 8.70
C ARG A 211 5.99 -11.06 7.51
N LEU A 212 4.79 -10.58 7.80
CA LEU A 212 3.84 -10.08 6.81
C LEU A 212 3.55 -8.60 7.12
N ARG A 213 3.65 -7.76 6.11
CA ARG A 213 3.17 -6.38 6.17
C ARG A 213 1.73 -6.34 5.67
N ALA A 214 0.83 -6.04 6.57
CA ALA A 214 -0.58 -5.94 6.23
C ALA A 214 -1.02 -4.49 6.03
N ALA A 215 -1.80 -4.30 4.99
CA ALA A 215 -2.57 -3.10 4.71
C ALA A 215 -4.05 -3.44 4.73
N THR A 216 -4.88 -2.43 4.95
CA THR A 216 -6.32 -2.52 4.70
C THR A 216 -6.75 -1.45 3.71
N THR A 217 -7.80 -1.74 2.95
CA THR A 217 -8.38 -0.82 1.97
C THR A 217 -9.82 -0.53 2.34
N MET A 218 -10.25 0.71 2.11
CA MET A 218 -11.63 1.14 2.25
C MET A 218 -12.03 1.99 1.03
N THR A 219 -13.05 1.55 0.32
CA THR A 219 -13.73 2.39 -0.68
C THR A 219 -14.60 3.42 0.06
N VAL A 220 -14.41 4.69 -0.28
CA VAL A 220 -15.11 5.81 0.36
C VAL A 220 -16.15 6.40 -0.58
N THR A 221 -17.40 6.37 -0.13
CA THR A 221 -18.57 6.95 -0.78
C THR A 221 -19.17 8.04 0.11
N ARG A 222 -20.15 8.80 -0.38
CA ARG A 222 -20.88 9.73 0.49
C ARG A 222 -21.52 9.03 1.69
N ASP A 223 -22.04 7.81 1.47
CA ASP A 223 -22.81 7.08 2.48
C ASP A 223 -21.94 6.60 3.65
N ASN A 224 -20.63 6.34 3.40
CA ASN A 224 -19.75 5.84 4.44
C ASN A 224 -18.58 6.79 4.80
N LEU A 225 -18.58 8.03 4.32
CA LEU A 225 -17.56 9.03 4.64
C LEU A 225 -17.43 9.25 6.16
N ASP A 226 -18.56 9.28 6.87
CA ASP A 226 -18.53 9.40 8.33
C ASP A 226 -17.89 8.19 9.01
N GLY A 227 -18.02 7.01 8.42
CA GLY A 227 -17.39 5.78 8.88
C GLY A 227 -15.86 5.78 8.81
N VAL A 228 -15.24 6.69 8.04
CA VAL A 228 -13.78 6.90 8.08
C VAL A 228 -13.30 7.17 9.51
N HIS A 229 -14.10 7.87 10.32
CA HIS A 229 -13.81 8.09 11.72
C HIS A 229 -13.70 6.77 12.51
N ASP A 230 -14.64 5.86 12.33
CA ASP A 230 -14.66 4.59 13.05
C ASP A 230 -13.51 3.68 12.65
N VAL A 231 -13.21 3.63 11.34
CA VAL A 231 -12.07 2.86 10.82
C VAL A 231 -10.75 3.40 11.34
N MET A 232 -10.58 4.73 11.35
CA MET A 232 -9.36 5.36 11.87
C MET A 232 -9.21 5.15 13.37
N LYS A 233 -10.27 5.24 14.15
CA LYS A 233 -10.24 4.92 15.58
C LYS A 233 -9.87 3.47 15.84
N TRP A 234 -10.46 2.53 15.09
CA TRP A 234 -10.11 1.12 15.17
C TRP A 234 -8.63 0.89 14.84
N LEU A 235 -8.15 1.50 13.75
CA LEU A 235 -6.78 1.33 13.26
C LEU A 235 -5.74 1.83 14.28
N VAL A 236 -6.01 2.96 14.92
CA VAL A 236 -5.14 3.55 15.95
C VAL A 236 -5.35 2.88 17.30
N GLY A 237 -6.55 2.35 17.57
CA GLY A 237 -7.03 2.00 18.91
C GLY A 237 -6.39 0.79 19.58
N GLY A 238 -5.74 -0.12 18.86
CA GLY A 238 -5.18 -1.27 19.59
C GLY A 238 -4.61 -2.39 18.74
N GLN A 239 -5.01 -2.51 17.49
CA GLN A 239 -4.46 -3.53 16.60
C GLN A 239 -2.99 -3.22 16.24
N ARG A 240 -2.19 -4.29 16.00
CA ARG A 240 -0.74 -4.17 15.76
C ARG A 240 -0.30 -4.69 14.40
N VAL A 241 -1.23 -5.18 13.59
CA VAL A 241 -0.97 -5.90 12.36
C VAL A 241 -1.00 -4.97 11.15
N PHE A 242 -2.12 -4.25 10.98
CA PHE A 242 -2.27 -3.34 9.86
C PHE A 242 -1.45 -2.06 10.08
N ARG A 243 -0.50 -1.82 9.21
CA ARG A 243 0.43 -0.68 9.26
C ARG A 243 0.25 0.30 8.11
N MET A 244 -0.73 0.04 7.27
CA MET A 244 -1.14 0.93 6.20
C MET A 244 -2.65 0.82 6.01
N ILE A 245 -3.27 1.96 5.69
CA ILE A 245 -4.63 2.01 5.17
C ILE A 245 -4.63 2.82 3.87
N SER A 246 -5.35 2.30 2.87
CA SER A 246 -5.62 2.99 1.61
C SER A 246 -7.09 3.34 1.54
N PHE A 247 -7.40 4.62 1.56
CA PHE A 247 -8.73 5.13 1.27
C PHE A 247 -8.87 5.40 -0.22
N GLN A 248 -9.93 4.91 -0.82
CA GLN A 248 -10.19 5.05 -2.24
C GLN A 248 -11.56 5.73 -2.44
N PRO A 249 -11.58 7.06 -2.58
CA PRO A 249 -12.78 7.73 -3.05
C PRO A 249 -13.28 7.07 -4.33
N ILE A 250 -14.59 6.79 -4.37
CA ILE A 250 -15.19 6.06 -5.47
C ILE A 250 -15.14 6.89 -6.76
N ALA A 251 -14.71 6.26 -7.85
CA ALA A 251 -14.82 6.81 -9.19
C ALA A 251 -16.05 6.20 -9.89
N GLN A 252 -16.68 6.95 -10.78
CA GLN A 252 -17.83 6.51 -11.57
C GLN A 252 -17.34 5.63 -12.74
N VAL A 253 -17.03 4.37 -12.45
CA VAL A 253 -16.50 3.40 -13.42
C VAL A 253 -17.00 1.99 -13.07
N GLY A 254 -17.11 1.10 -14.03
CA GLY A 254 -17.56 -0.27 -13.82
C GLY A 254 -18.95 -0.33 -13.19
N ARG A 255 -19.14 -1.13 -12.14
CA ARG A 255 -20.43 -1.27 -11.44
C ARG A 255 -20.88 -0.01 -10.69
N THR A 256 -20.08 1.04 -10.69
CA THR A 256 -20.42 2.30 -10.01
C THR A 256 -21.23 3.25 -10.89
N GLU A 257 -21.36 2.98 -12.19
CA GLU A 257 -22.09 3.84 -13.13
C GLU A 257 -23.58 3.94 -12.79
N GLU A 258 -24.13 2.96 -12.11
CA GLU A 258 -25.53 2.94 -11.70
C GLU A 258 -25.70 3.25 -10.19
N GLY A 259 -25.80 4.52 -9.85
CA GLY A 259 -26.46 4.92 -8.59
C GLY A 259 -25.62 5.27 -7.38
N PHE A 260 -24.30 5.51 -7.51
CA PHE A 260 -23.57 6.22 -6.46
C PHE A 260 -23.56 7.72 -6.77
N GLY A 261 -24.46 8.46 -6.17
CA GLY A 261 -24.65 9.89 -6.42
C GLY A 261 -23.46 10.77 -6.03
N GLY A 262 -22.46 10.84 -6.90
CA GLY A 262 -21.31 11.73 -6.78
C GLY A 262 -20.22 11.24 -5.80
N GLY A 263 -18.98 11.59 -6.12
CA GLY A 263 -17.81 11.20 -5.36
C GLY A 263 -17.61 12.01 -4.08
N VAL A 264 -16.68 11.55 -3.28
CA VAL A 264 -16.15 12.27 -2.12
C VAL A 264 -14.90 13.02 -2.59
N THR A 265 -14.81 14.32 -2.29
CA THR A 265 -13.58 15.07 -2.60
C THR A 265 -12.42 14.64 -1.72
N GLY A 266 -11.20 14.74 -2.24
CA GLY A 266 -10.00 14.46 -1.47
C GLY A 266 -9.90 15.32 -0.20
N GLU A 267 -10.32 16.59 -0.27
CA GLU A 267 -10.34 17.51 0.86
C GLU A 267 -11.29 17.05 1.97
N ALA A 268 -12.52 16.64 1.61
CA ALA A 268 -13.49 16.14 2.59
C ALA A 268 -13.00 14.88 3.29
N LEU A 269 -12.43 13.94 2.54
CA LEU A 269 -11.83 12.73 3.09
C LEU A 269 -10.67 13.06 4.05
N TRP A 270 -9.72 13.86 3.60
CA TRP A 270 -8.55 14.20 4.41
C TRP A 270 -8.89 15.03 5.64
N TRP A 271 -9.88 15.91 5.53
CA TRP A 271 -10.40 16.63 6.70
C TRP A 271 -10.98 15.66 7.74
N ARG A 272 -11.74 14.65 7.29
CA ARG A 272 -12.30 13.61 8.18
C ARG A 272 -11.19 12.80 8.87
N ILE A 273 -10.17 12.39 8.13
CA ILE A 273 -9.00 11.67 8.67
C ILE A 273 -8.27 12.55 9.71
N ALA A 274 -7.91 13.79 9.34
CA ALA A 274 -7.14 14.69 10.19
C ALA A 274 -7.91 15.07 11.45
N SER A 275 -9.21 15.36 11.34
CA SER A 275 -10.08 15.68 12.49
C SER A 275 -10.17 14.48 13.46
N THR A 276 -10.22 13.25 12.94
CA THR A 276 -10.24 12.05 13.80
C THR A 276 -8.93 11.90 14.54
N LEU A 277 -7.80 12.01 13.85
CA LEU A 277 -6.47 11.82 14.43
C LEU A 277 -6.09 12.90 15.44
N SER A 278 -6.63 14.12 15.28
CA SER A 278 -6.41 15.26 16.18
C SER A 278 -7.40 15.30 17.36
N GLY A 279 -8.33 14.33 17.46
CA GLY A 279 -9.38 14.34 18.48
C GLY A 279 -10.35 15.53 18.33
N GLY A 280 -10.49 16.07 17.12
CA GLY A 280 -11.34 17.23 16.82
C GLY A 280 -10.66 18.59 17.01
N ASN A 281 -9.40 18.64 17.42
CA ASN A 281 -8.65 19.90 17.50
C ASN A 281 -8.34 20.42 16.09
N LYS A 282 -8.90 21.57 15.73
CA LYS A 282 -8.78 22.16 14.39
C LYS A 282 -7.34 22.48 14.01
N ARG A 283 -6.56 23.09 14.91
CA ARG A 283 -5.16 23.46 14.64
C ARG A 283 -4.29 22.23 14.38
N ASP A 284 -4.50 21.18 15.18
CA ASP A 284 -3.75 19.92 15.02
C ASP A 284 -4.19 19.20 13.72
N ALA A 285 -5.46 19.26 13.34
CA ALA A 285 -5.95 18.74 12.07
C ALA A 285 -5.31 19.46 10.88
N GLU A 286 -5.26 20.80 10.90
CA GLU A 286 -4.60 21.62 9.87
C GLU A 286 -3.10 21.27 9.78
N ALA A 287 -2.43 21.09 10.91
CA ALA A 287 -1.03 20.68 10.94
C ALA A 287 -0.80 19.28 10.31
N LEU A 288 -1.73 18.35 10.51
CA LEU A 288 -1.68 17.03 9.85
C LEU A 288 -1.90 17.13 8.34
N LEU A 289 -2.79 18.00 7.87
CA LEU A 289 -2.98 18.26 6.44
C LEU A 289 -1.72 18.82 5.78
N GLN A 290 -1.01 19.71 6.47
CA GLN A 290 0.28 20.28 6.00
C GLN A 290 1.46 19.27 6.07
N SER A 291 1.27 18.12 6.73
CA SER A 291 2.29 17.07 6.87
C SER A 291 2.25 16.03 5.74
N GLN A 292 1.31 16.17 4.82
CA GLN A 292 1.11 15.25 3.70
C GLN A 292 2.20 15.37 2.65
N VAL A 293 2.41 14.27 1.93
CA VAL A 293 3.28 14.16 0.77
C VAL A 293 2.55 13.38 -0.34
N TRP A 294 3.06 13.42 -1.57
CA TRP A 294 2.44 12.75 -2.72
C TRP A 294 3.46 12.26 -3.75
N PHE A 295 3.02 11.37 -4.63
CA PHE A 295 3.77 10.92 -5.79
C PHE A 295 3.06 11.39 -7.08
N GLY A 296 3.74 12.13 -7.93
CA GLY A 296 3.17 12.69 -9.15
C GLY A 296 2.21 13.85 -8.86
N HIS A 297 0.98 13.78 -9.38
CA HIS A 297 0.01 14.84 -9.18
C HIS A 297 -0.65 14.78 -7.78
N PRO A 298 -0.74 15.89 -7.02
CA PRO A 298 -1.25 15.90 -5.64
C PRO A 298 -2.73 15.51 -5.50
N SER A 299 -3.52 15.65 -6.58
CA SER A 299 -4.90 15.19 -6.59
C SER A 299 -5.06 13.68 -6.79
N CYS A 300 -4.00 12.96 -7.23
CA CYS A 300 -4.07 11.51 -7.46
C CYS A 300 -3.88 10.70 -6.17
N ASN A 301 -2.94 11.12 -5.35
CA ASN A 301 -2.66 10.44 -4.09
C ASN A 301 -2.14 11.44 -3.06
N ARG A 302 -2.46 11.18 -1.81
CA ARG A 302 -1.88 11.88 -0.66
C ARG A 302 -1.50 10.86 0.38
N ILE A 303 -0.38 11.08 1.03
CA ILE A 303 0.20 10.12 1.98
C ILE A 303 0.57 10.86 3.25
N LEU A 304 0.20 10.29 4.38
CA LEU A 304 0.60 10.74 5.69
C LEU A 304 1.39 9.62 6.38
N HIS A 305 2.69 9.80 6.50
CA HIS A 305 3.56 8.90 7.24
C HIS A 305 3.56 9.27 8.71
N GLY A 306 3.33 8.29 9.58
CA GLY A 306 3.35 8.53 11.01
C GLY A 306 3.65 7.30 11.83
N ILE A 307 3.57 7.50 13.11
CA ILE A 307 3.61 6.45 14.11
C ILE A 307 2.42 6.60 15.05
N VAL A 308 1.95 5.50 15.57
CA VAL A 308 1.02 5.46 16.69
C VAL A 308 1.82 5.14 17.94
N ALA A 309 1.70 5.99 18.94
CA ALA A 309 2.31 5.81 20.24
C ALA A 309 1.30 5.23 21.23
N TYR A 310 1.69 4.18 21.93
CA TYR A 310 0.86 3.46 22.88
C TYR A 310 1.52 3.47 24.25
N ARG A 311 0.78 3.92 25.25
CA ARG A 311 1.18 3.86 26.66
C ARG A 311 0.06 3.25 27.47
N ASP A 312 0.39 2.36 28.41
CA ASP A 312 -0.62 1.72 29.23
C ASP A 312 -1.41 2.78 30.03
N GLY A 313 -2.74 2.70 29.99
CA GLY A 313 -3.64 3.64 30.65
C GLY A 313 -3.89 4.96 29.88
N GLU A 314 -3.25 5.19 28.73
CA GLU A 314 -3.47 6.36 27.89
C GLU A 314 -4.11 5.98 26.54
N ALA A 315 -4.92 6.88 25.97
CA ALA A 315 -5.42 6.71 24.62
C ALA A 315 -4.26 6.78 23.61
N PRO A 316 -4.20 5.85 22.64
CA PRO A 316 -3.18 5.89 21.61
C PRO A 316 -3.21 7.19 20.81
N LYS A 317 -2.03 7.69 20.43
CA LYS A 317 -1.90 8.94 19.67
C LYS A 317 -1.12 8.73 18.39
N PHE A 318 -1.62 9.30 17.31
CA PHE A 318 -0.91 9.36 16.04
C PHE A 318 0.00 10.59 15.99
N HIS A 319 1.24 10.41 15.54
CA HIS A 319 2.21 11.48 15.35
C HIS A 319 2.75 11.40 13.91
N ALA A 320 2.53 12.44 13.12
CA ALA A 320 3.12 12.53 11.79
C ALA A 320 4.65 12.57 11.87
N LEU A 321 5.34 11.77 11.04
CA LEU A 321 6.81 11.78 10.96
C LEU A 321 7.31 13.11 10.37
N ARG A 322 6.75 13.54 9.24
CA ARG A 322 6.99 14.88 8.73
C ARG A 322 6.12 15.85 9.53
N PRO A 323 6.68 16.77 10.28
CA PRO A 323 5.86 17.79 10.94
C PRO A 323 5.26 18.73 9.89
N SER A 324 4.34 19.62 10.29
CA SER A 324 3.78 20.60 9.38
C SER A 324 4.87 21.43 8.71
N SER A 325 4.59 21.94 7.53
CA SER A 325 5.55 22.72 6.73
C SER A 325 6.09 23.98 7.42
N GLU A 326 5.39 24.46 8.46
CA GLU A 326 5.81 25.59 9.29
C GLU A 326 6.88 25.22 10.34
N SER A 327 7.04 23.93 10.63
CA SER A 327 8.02 23.46 11.60
C SER A 327 9.44 23.53 11.03
N PRO A 328 10.45 24.03 11.79
CA PRO A 328 11.85 24.01 11.37
C PRO A 328 12.37 22.59 11.16
N HIS A 329 11.71 21.57 11.74
CA HIS A 329 12.08 20.18 11.59
C HIS A 329 11.53 19.52 10.30
N ALA A 330 10.59 20.15 9.60
CA ALA A 330 10.11 19.67 8.31
C ALA A 330 11.26 19.54 7.29
N ALA A 331 12.12 20.56 7.22
CA ALA A 331 13.29 20.56 6.34
C ALA A 331 14.28 19.41 6.64
N THR A 332 14.39 18.97 7.89
CA THR A 332 15.23 17.82 8.25
C THR A 332 14.66 16.52 7.68
N VAL A 333 13.34 16.34 7.73
CA VAL A 333 12.66 15.16 7.16
C VAL A 333 12.72 15.19 5.62
N ASP A 334 12.51 16.36 5.01
CA ASP A 334 12.62 16.53 3.55
C ASP A 334 14.05 16.25 3.07
N GLU A 335 15.07 16.66 3.84
CA GLU A 335 16.47 16.33 3.55
C GLU A 335 16.74 14.83 3.75
N PHE A 336 16.15 14.19 4.77
CA PHE A 336 16.26 12.75 4.97
C PHE A 336 15.74 11.98 3.75
N PHE A 337 14.56 12.31 3.24
CA PHE A 337 14.01 11.67 2.05
C PHE A 337 14.90 11.85 0.82
N ARG A 338 15.45 13.04 0.61
CA ARG A 338 16.36 13.30 -0.53
C ARG A 338 17.68 12.54 -0.43
N ARG A 339 18.26 12.43 0.77
CA ARG A 339 19.55 11.73 0.96
C ARG A 339 19.41 10.22 0.90
N PHE A 340 18.32 9.69 1.43
CA PHE A 340 18.09 8.27 1.62
C PHE A 340 16.96 7.71 0.75
N GLY A 341 16.55 8.45 -0.27
CA GLY A 341 15.57 7.98 -1.26
C GLY A 341 16.02 6.73 -1.99
N GLY A 342 15.07 5.91 -2.42
CA GLY A 342 15.32 4.63 -3.08
C GLY A 342 15.79 3.51 -2.15
N VAL A 343 15.92 3.79 -0.85
CA VAL A 343 16.24 2.76 0.16
C VAL A 343 15.01 1.91 0.41
N SER A 344 15.20 0.60 0.37
CA SER A 344 14.19 -0.37 0.78
C SER A 344 14.74 -1.33 1.82
N PHE A 345 13.99 -1.53 2.89
CA PHE A 345 14.25 -2.57 3.90
C PHE A 345 13.28 -3.74 3.77
N LYS A 346 12.49 -3.78 2.70
CA LYS A 346 11.37 -4.71 2.54
C LYS A 346 11.80 -6.16 2.50
N THR A 347 12.92 -6.43 1.85
CA THR A 347 13.49 -7.76 1.66
C THR A 347 14.68 -8.05 2.58
N ASP A 348 15.01 -7.11 3.48
CA ASP A 348 16.17 -7.25 4.35
C ASP A 348 15.93 -8.18 5.54
N THR A 349 16.91 -9.00 5.84
CA THR A 349 17.06 -9.66 7.15
C THR A 349 17.51 -8.65 8.20
N LYS A 350 17.45 -9.01 9.49
CA LYS A 350 17.97 -8.13 10.56
C LYS A 350 19.42 -7.70 10.31
N ALA A 351 20.28 -8.62 9.87
CA ALA A 351 21.69 -8.32 9.62
C ALA A 351 21.89 -7.37 8.44
N THR A 352 21.19 -7.59 7.31
CA THR A 352 21.27 -6.70 6.14
C THR A 352 20.64 -5.34 6.41
N ALA A 353 19.57 -5.27 7.20
CA ALA A 353 18.97 -4.00 7.60
C ALA A 353 19.93 -3.15 8.45
N ILE A 354 20.62 -3.76 9.40
CA ILE A 354 21.65 -3.09 10.22
C ILE A 354 22.81 -2.62 9.34
N ALA A 355 23.31 -3.49 8.45
CA ALA A 355 24.40 -3.14 7.54
C ALA A 355 24.00 -1.99 6.61
N ARG A 356 22.79 -2.01 6.06
CA ARG A 356 22.25 -0.94 5.22
C ARG A 356 22.14 0.38 5.98
N ALA A 357 21.56 0.35 7.18
CA ALA A 357 21.46 1.54 8.03
C ALA A 357 22.84 2.14 8.34
N PHE A 358 23.82 1.30 8.71
CA PHE A 358 25.18 1.74 8.96
C PHE A 358 25.83 2.31 7.70
N GLY A 359 25.70 1.66 6.54
CA GLY A 359 26.20 2.16 5.26
C GLY A 359 25.60 3.50 4.87
N LEU A 360 24.33 3.76 5.17
CA LEU A 360 23.66 5.05 4.99
C LEU A 360 24.23 6.12 5.93
N MET A 361 24.41 5.78 7.21
CA MET A 361 24.98 6.69 8.20
C MET A 361 26.38 7.16 7.81
N MET A 362 27.24 6.23 7.37
CA MET A 362 28.61 6.55 6.93
C MET A 362 28.68 7.45 5.70
N ARG A 363 27.61 7.50 4.89
CA ARG A 363 27.55 8.37 3.69
C ARG A 363 27.07 9.79 3.97
N ALA A 364 26.47 10.04 5.13
CA ALA A 364 25.95 11.33 5.51
C ALA A 364 26.22 11.65 6.99
N PRO A 365 27.49 11.53 7.47
CA PRO A 365 27.78 11.66 8.89
C PRO A 365 27.41 13.05 9.44
N GLY A 366 27.63 14.11 8.70
CA GLY A 366 27.25 15.47 9.12
C GLY A 366 25.75 15.66 9.29
N PHE A 367 24.94 15.02 8.46
CA PHE A 367 23.48 15.03 8.63
C PHE A 367 23.04 14.17 9.82
N VAL A 368 23.57 12.96 9.92
CA VAL A 368 23.21 11.99 10.96
C VAL A 368 23.60 12.47 12.35
N LEU A 369 24.78 13.05 12.50
CA LEU A 369 25.29 13.53 13.79
C LEU A 369 24.83 14.96 14.12
N GLY A 370 24.55 15.78 13.10
CA GLY A 370 24.17 17.18 13.28
C GLY A 370 22.65 17.40 13.38
N LYS A 371 21.88 16.92 12.41
CA LYS A 371 20.43 17.25 12.30
C LYS A 371 19.51 16.21 12.90
N LEU A 372 19.80 14.91 12.74
CA LEU A 372 18.93 13.86 13.24
C LEU A 372 18.77 13.85 14.78
N PRO A 373 19.79 14.11 15.61
CA PRO A 373 19.61 14.15 17.07
C PRO A 373 18.64 15.23 17.53
N ALA A 374 18.71 16.44 16.93
CA ALA A 374 17.79 17.52 17.24
C ALA A 374 16.34 17.17 16.82
N TYR A 375 16.16 16.55 15.63
CA TYR A 375 14.88 16.07 15.20
C TYR A 375 14.34 14.96 16.11
N PHE A 376 15.20 14.00 16.51
CA PHE A 376 14.83 12.91 17.42
C PHE A 376 14.42 13.44 18.79
N TRP A 377 15.14 14.44 19.31
CA TRP A 377 14.81 15.10 20.57
C TRP A 377 13.43 15.80 20.49
N HIS A 378 13.18 16.54 19.43
CA HIS A 378 11.89 17.17 19.19
C HIS A 378 10.77 16.11 19.10
N TRP A 379 11.06 14.97 18.47
CA TRP A 379 10.09 13.87 18.37
C TRP A 379 9.78 13.25 19.73
N LEU A 380 10.78 13.04 20.60
CA LEU A 380 10.57 12.59 21.97
C LEU A 380 9.72 13.58 22.78
N ASP A 381 9.94 14.88 22.59
CA ASP A 381 9.12 15.92 23.24
C ASP A 381 7.66 15.86 22.79
N ARG A 382 7.40 15.59 21.52
CA ARG A 382 6.02 15.37 21.01
C ARG A 382 5.36 14.15 21.61
N LEU A 383 6.10 13.10 21.91
CA LEU A 383 5.59 11.90 22.58
C LEU A 383 5.25 12.17 24.06
N LYS A 384 6.00 13.04 24.71
CA LYS A 384 5.76 13.47 26.10
C LYS A 384 6.19 14.93 26.25
N PRO A 385 5.26 15.88 26.09
CA PRO A 385 5.57 17.31 26.14
C PRO A 385 6.25 17.71 27.46
N GLY A 386 7.36 18.43 27.35
CA GLY A 386 8.17 18.89 28.47
C GLY A 386 9.02 17.82 29.18
N ALA A 387 8.96 16.54 28.72
CA ALA A 387 9.69 15.46 29.36
C ALA A 387 10.31 14.44 28.37
N PRO A 388 11.11 14.90 27.37
CA PRO A 388 11.66 14.04 26.33
C PRO A 388 12.55 12.90 26.86
N MET A 389 13.35 13.15 27.92
CA MET A 389 14.14 12.09 28.56
C MET A 389 13.28 10.99 29.20
N GLN A 390 12.09 11.33 29.71
CA GLN A 390 11.17 10.33 30.22
C GLN A 390 10.55 9.53 29.05
N ALA A 391 10.20 10.18 27.93
CA ALA A 391 9.75 9.48 26.73
C ALA A 391 10.79 8.47 26.24
N LEU A 392 12.08 8.84 26.24
CA LEU A 392 13.18 7.93 25.90
C LEU A 392 13.27 6.74 26.86
N ARG A 393 13.21 6.98 28.18
CA ARG A 393 13.21 5.90 29.18
C ARG A 393 12.01 4.96 29.00
N ASP A 394 10.84 5.50 28.74
CA ASP A 394 9.63 4.73 28.51
C ASP A 394 9.71 3.87 27.24
N LEU A 395 10.33 4.39 26.17
CA LEU A 395 10.62 3.62 24.94
C LEU A 395 11.58 2.46 25.21
N VAL A 396 12.70 2.74 25.88
CA VAL A 396 13.73 1.72 26.18
C VAL A 396 13.19 0.65 27.12
N SER A 397 12.37 1.02 28.11
CA SER A 397 11.75 0.09 29.05
C SER A 397 10.51 -0.63 28.50
N GLY A 398 10.05 -0.29 27.28
CA GLY A 398 8.86 -0.88 26.66
C GLY A 398 7.52 -0.39 27.23
N ARG A 399 7.52 0.58 28.16
CA ARG A 399 6.29 1.24 28.66
C ARG A 399 5.62 2.10 27.62
N LEU A 400 6.41 2.70 26.73
CA LEU A 400 5.93 3.38 25.53
C LEU A 400 6.27 2.50 24.33
N LYS A 401 5.27 2.07 23.60
CA LYS A 401 5.41 1.30 22.35
C LYS A 401 5.04 2.19 21.18
N VAL A 402 5.74 2.05 20.06
CA VAL A 402 5.47 2.79 18.83
C VAL A 402 5.30 1.83 17.67
N GLN A 403 4.37 2.17 16.78
CA GLN A 403 4.10 1.41 15.57
C GLN A 403 4.01 2.35 14.38
N PRO A 404 4.71 2.08 13.26
CA PRO A 404 4.51 2.85 12.04
C PRO A 404 3.11 2.66 11.50
N LEU A 405 2.52 3.75 11.02
CA LEU A 405 1.25 3.76 10.32
C LEU A 405 1.34 4.71 9.13
N VAL A 406 1.01 4.20 7.95
CA VAL A 406 0.92 4.98 6.72
C VAL A 406 -0.55 5.09 6.32
N ILE A 407 -1.02 6.31 6.10
CA ILE A 407 -2.37 6.59 5.65
C ILE A 407 -2.24 7.14 4.23
N VAL A 408 -2.93 6.50 3.30
CA VAL A 408 -2.87 6.85 1.87
C VAL A 408 -4.28 7.10 1.37
N SER A 409 -4.47 8.06 0.49
CA SER A 409 -5.65 8.12 -0.39
C SER A 409 -5.23 7.95 -1.84
N HIS A 410 -5.99 7.17 -2.60
CA HIS A 410 -5.90 7.10 -4.05
C HIS A 410 -7.21 7.59 -4.64
N HIS A 411 -7.15 8.68 -5.38
CA HIS A 411 -8.31 9.26 -6.05
C HIS A 411 -8.22 8.93 -7.53
N PHE A 412 -8.93 7.90 -7.94
CA PHE A 412 -9.09 7.54 -9.36
C PHE A 412 -10.10 8.47 -10.03
N MET A 413 -9.91 8.72 -11.31
CA MET A 413 -10.78 9.60 -12.10
C MET A 413 -11.93 8.83 -12.75
N SER A 414 -13.08 9.50 -12.78
CA SER A 414 -14.22 9.11 -13.62
C SER A 414 -13.99 9.55 -15.07
N SER A 415 -14.80 9.06 -16.01
CA SER A 415 -14.63 9.32 -17.44
C SER A 415 -14.71 10.82 -17.81
N ASP A 416 -15.57 11.57 -17.15
CA ASP A 416 -15.74 13.02 -17.33
C ASP A 416 -14.52 13.81 -16.84
N GLU A 417 -13.92 13.39 -15.71
CA GLU A 417 -12.71 14.03 -15.16
C GLU A 417 -11.51 13.91 -16.10
N LEU A 418 -11.38 12.79 -16.85
CA LEU A 418 -10.26 12.56 -17.79
C LEU A 418 -10.19 13.62 -18.89
N THR A 419 -11.31 14.21 -19.28
CA THR A 419 -11.40 15.21 -20.37
C THR A 419 -11.01 16.61 -19.93
N THR A 420 -10.97 16.87 -18.62
CA THR A 420 -10.61 18.18 -18.05
C THR A 420 -9.11 18.46 -18.19
N ASP A 421 -8.69 19.70 -18.09
CA ASP A 421 -7.28 20.08 -18.14
C ASP A 421 -6.50 19.50 -16.95
N GLU A 422 -7.12 19.46 -15.76
CA GLU A 422 -6.54 18.81 -14.59
C GLU A 422 -6.42 17.29 -14.83
N GLY A 423 -7.44 16.65 -15.38
CA GLY A 423 -7.43 15.23 -15.69
C GLY A 423 -6.30 14.86 -16.64
N LYS A 424 -6.08 15.64 -17.70
CA LYS A 424 -4.95 15.46 -18.62
C LYS A 424 -3.60 15.62 -17.94
N GLN A 425 -3.45 16.59 -17.04
CA GLN A 425 -2.23 16.75 -16.25
C GLN A 425 -2.00 15.57 -15.32
N ARG A 426 -3.05 15.06 -14.69
CA ARG A 426 -3.01 13.87 -13.82
C ARG A 426 -2.59 12.62 -14.59
N LEU A 427 -3.11 12.43 -15.81
CA LEU A 427 -2.70 11.31 -16.68
C LEU A 427 -1.23 11.42 -17.09
N ALA A 428 -0.78 12.60 -17.51
CA ALA A 428 0.60 12.83 -17.89
C ALA A 428 1.62 12.60 -16.75
N GLN A 429 1.15 12.64 -15.50
CA GLN A 429 1.94 12.43 -14.29
C GLN A 429 1.55 11.15 -13.54
N CYS A 430 0.86 10.24 -14.20
CA CYS A 430 0.43 8.99 -13.59
C CYS A 430 1.63 8.15 -13.18
N VAL A 431 1.57 7.62 -11.96
CA VAL A 431 2.56 6.71 -11.39
C VAL A 431 1.97 5.35 -11.03
N PHE A 432 0.74 5.10 -11.48
CA PHE A 432 0.01 3.88 -11.22
C PHE A 432 -0.43 3.26 -12.56
N HIS A 433 0.33 2.27 -13.02
CA HIS A 433 0.16 1.70 -14.34
C HIS A 433 -0.33 0.25 -14.30
N VAL A 434 -1.04 -0.13 -15.34
CA VAL A 434 -1.50 -1.50 -15.61
C VAL A 434 -0.93 -1.92 -16.97
N PRO A 435 -0.29 -3.07 -17.08
CA PRO A 435 0.13 -3.61 -18.38
C PRO A 435 -1.09 -4.11 -19.15
N VAL A 436 -1.27 -3.63 -20.36
CA VAL A 436 -2.32 -4.04 -21.28
C VAL A 436 -1.70 -4.26 -22.65
N ASN A 437 -1.74 -5.47 -23.20
CA ASN A 437 -1.14 -5.83 -24.49
C ASN A 437 0.33 -5.39 -24.66
N GLY A 438 1.12 -5.46 -23.57
CA GLY A 438 2.53 -5.08 -23.57
C GLY A 438 2.81 -3.58 -23.38
N GLU A 439 1.78 -2.75 -23.33
CA GLU A 439 1.88 -1.31 -23.06
C GLU A 439 1.53 -1.01 -21.60
N LEU A 440 2.11 0.04 -21.03
CA LEU A 440 1.78 0.53 -19.68
C LEU A 440 0.75 1.65 -19.78
N VAL A 441 -0.47 1.35 -19.37
CA VAL A 441 -1.61 2.29 -19.42
C VAL A 441 -1.92 2.76 -18.00
N SER A 442 -2.34 4.01 -17.84
CA SER A 442 -2.74 4.50 -16.52
C SER A 442 -3.97 3.77 -16.00
N MET A 443 -4.02 3.54 -14.67
CA MET A 443 -5.18 2.87 -14.06
C MET A 443 -6.49 3.60 -14.33
N CYS A 444 -6.46 4.95 -14.41
CA CYS A 444 -7.64 5.74 -14.74
C CYS A 444 -8.14 5.50 -16.16
N GLU A 445 -7.25 5.46 -17.15
CA GLU A 445 -7.62 5.15 -18.54
C GLU A 445 -8.13 3.71 -18.67
N VAL A 446 -7.45 2.77 -18.01
CA VAL A 446 -7.84 1.35 -18.02
C VAL A 446 -9.28 1.17 -17.54
N ASN A 447 -9.67 1.87 -16.50
CA ASN A 447 -11.00 1.74 -15.92
C ASN A 447 -12.03 2.66 -16.62
N ALA A 448 -11.73 3.95 -16.78
CA ALA A 448 -12.72 4.94 -17.18
C ALA A 448 -12.92 5.01 -18.70
N LEU A 449 -11.98 4.53 -19.53
CA LEU A 449 -12.12 4.47 -20.98
C LEU A 449 -12.47 3.06 -21.48
N GLY A 450 -12.84 2.13 -20.59
CA GLY A 450 -13.22 0.77 -20.96
C GLY A 450 -12.07 -0.05 -21.58
N VAL A 451 -10.81 0.31 -21.35
CA VAL A 451 -9.64 -0.43 -21.88
C VAL A 451 -9.63 -1.83 -21.32
N ARG A 452 -9.92 -1.99 -20.01
CA ARG A 452 -10.02 -3.29 -19.34
C ARG A 452 -11.10 -4.17 -19.96
N ASP A 453 -12.29 -3.62 -20.17
CA ASP A 453 -13.41 -4.40 -20.72
C ASP A 453 -13.13 -4.88 -22.13
N ARG A 454 -12.48 -4.03 -22.98
CA ARG A 454 -12.02 -4.44 -24.31
C ARG A 454 -10.96 -5.53 -24.22
N TYR A 455 -9.96 -5.37 -23.36
CA TYR A 455 -8.91 -6.36 -23.14
C TYR A 455 -9.50 -7.72 -22.70
N TYR A 456 -10.43 -7.72 -21.78
CA TYR A 456 -11.11 -8.92 -21.32
C TYR A 456 -12.00 -9.53 -22.41
N ALA A 457 -12.67 -8.72 -23.20
CA ALA A 457 -13.44 -9.21 -24.35
C ALA A 457 -12.56 -9.89 -25.41
N ASP A 458 -11.35 -9.37 -25.62
CA ASP A 458 -10.36 -9.97 -26.53
C ASP A 458 -9.84 -11.31 -25.98
N LEU A 459 -9.54 -11.39 -24.70
CA LEU A 459 -9.14 -12.63 -24.03
C LEU A 459 -10.23 -13.69 -24.11
N ALA A 460 -11.48 -13.33 -23.89
CA ALA A 460 -12.61 -14.25 -23.99
C ALA A 460 -12.76 -14.81 -25.42
N ARG A 461 -12.58 -13.95 -26.44
CA ARG A 461 -12.61 -14.37 -27.84
C ARG A 461 -11.45 -15.30 -28.21
N ALA A 462 -10.24 -14.97 -27.77
CA ALA A 462 -9.04 -15.77 -28.03
C ALA A 462 -9.11 -17.15 -27.34
N GLY A 463 -9.72 -17.23 -26.17
CA GLY A 463 -9.92 -18.47 -25.42
C GLY A 463 -11.06 -19.37 -25.95
N GLY A 464 -11.76 -18.97 -27.03
CA GLY A 464 -12.85 -19.75 -27.64
C GLY A 464 -14.10 -19.85 -26.77
N PHE A 465 -14.26 -18.99 -25.77
CA PHE A 465 -15.44 -18.96 -24.90
C PHE A 465 -16.60 -18.27 -25.63
N LYS A 466 -17.64 -19.02 -25.94
CA LYS A 466 -18.93 -18.45 -26.34
C LYS A 466 -19.56 -17.78 -25.11
N ALA A 467 -20.20 -16.64 -25.35
CA ALA A 467 -20.89 -15.87 -24.29
C ALA A 467 -22.02 -16.63 -23.57
N ASP A 468 -22.35 -17.83 -24.04
CA ASP A 468 -23.47 -18.64 -23.59
C ASP A 468 -23.13 -19.77 -22.61
N ASP A 469 -21.86 -19.97 -22.26
CA ASP A 469 -21.49 -21.00 -21.28
C ASP A 469 -21.67 -20.47 -19.84
N THR A 470 -22.92 -20.09 -19.55
CA THR A 470 -23.38 -19.76 -18.19
C THR A 470 -23.67 -21.02 -17.42
N SER A 471 -22.69 -21.88 -17.17
CA SER A 471 -22.83 -22.88 -16.09
C SER A 471 -22.79 -22.12 -14.76
N GLU A 472 -23.90 -22.14 -14.11
CA GLU A 472 -24.20 -21.62 -12.78
C GLU A 472 -23.03 -21.78 -11.82
N VAL A 473 -22.31 -20.68 -11.56
CA VAL A 473 -21.62 -20.55 -10.27
C VAL A 473 -22.72 -20.16 -9.31
N ALA A 474 -23.31 -21.15 -8.70
CA ALA A 474 -24.28 -20.97 -7.64
C ALA A 474 -23.66 -20.08 -6.56
N PHE A 475 -24.24 -18.91 -6.37
CA PHE A 475 -24.04 -18.11 -5.17
C PHE A 475 -24.66 -18.88 -4.00
N VAL A 476 -23.86 -19.65 -3.29
CA VAL A 476 -24.24 -20.27 -2.01
C VAL A 476 -23.92 -19.31 -0.87
#